data_d1ef438c2e8e74572f4c3f1a4e2ca623
#
_entry.id   d1ef438c2e8e74572f4c3f1a4e2ca623
#
_cell.length_a   1.000
_cell.length_b   1.000
_cell.length_c   1.000
_cell.angle_alpha   90.00
_cell.angle_beta   90.00
_cell.angle_gamma   90.00
#
_symmetry.space_group_name_H-M   'P 1'
#
loop_
_entity.id
_entity.type
_entity.pdbx_description
1 polymer ?
#
loop_
_entity_poly.entity_id
_entity_poly.type
_entity_poly.pdbx_seq_one_letter_code
_entity_poly.pdbx_strand_id
1 'polypeptide(L)'
;MIQLNNGNKKILQIAIPSIVSNITVPLLGLIDVTIVGHLGSAAYIGAIAVGGMLFNIIYWIFGFLRMGTSGMTSQAYGRHDLNEVTRLLLRSVGVGLFIAFTLLALQYPIERIAFTFIQTTEEVEHLAGLYFRICIWGAPAVLGLYSFAGWYIGMQNSRFPMYIAITQNIVNIAVSLLLVYGLGMKIEGVAIGTLTAQYAGLVMAYLLWLRYYSTLRKRIEWHSFFDKQAMYRFFQVNRDIFFRTICLVAVTVFFTSAGAAQGEVVLAVNTLLMQLFTLFSYIMDGFAYAGEALAGRYIGANNQKALHKTVRQLFGWGLGLSLSFTLLYSIGGQSFLGLLTDETTVIHASESYFYWVLAIPLAGFSAFLFDGIFIGATATHLMLKAMIVASVSFFLIYYGFRGTMGNHALWMAFITYLLLRGVMQGVMGRNILGYKTSKKD
;
A
#
# COMPACT_ATOMS: atom_id res chain seq x y z
N MET A 1 -26.94 -14.37 16.11
CA MET A 1 -25.50 -14.11 16.12
C MET A 1 -24.78 -15.31 15.52
N ILE A 2 -24.21 -15.19 14.34
CA ILE A 2 -23.39 -16.24 13.73
C ILE A 2 -22.14 -16.39 14.62
N GLN A 3 -22.00 -17.53 15.31
CA GLN A 3 -20.77 -17.86 16.03
C GLN A 3 -19.64 -18.02 14.99
N LEU A 4 -18.88 -16.96 14.79
CA LEU A 4 -17.70 -16.99 13.93
C LEU A 4 -16.71 -18.02 14.49
N ASN A 5 -16.34 -18.99 13.65
CA ASN A 5 -15.27 -19.94 13.95
C ASN A 5 -14.00 -19.15 14.36
N ASN A 6 -13.26 -19.63 15.35
CA ASN A 6 -12.11 -18.96 15.94
C ASN A 6 -11.06 -18.48 14.88
N GLY A 7 -10.94 -19.17 13.74
CA GLY A 7 -10.10 -18.76 12.62
C GLY A 7 -10.60 -17.50 11.91
N ASN A 8 -11.89 -17.41 11.61
CA ASN A 8 -12.49 -16.23 10.99
C ASN A 8 -12.39 -15.02 11.90
N LYS A 9 -12.56 -15.21 13.22
CA LYS A 9 -12.38 -14.14 14.20
C LYS A 9 -10.96 -13.56 14.16
N LYS A 10 -9.94 -14.40 14.07
CA LYS A 10 -8.52 -13.95 13.96
C LYS A 10 -8.27 -13.17 12.68
N ILE A 11 -8.81 -13.63 11.55
CA ILE A 11 -8.69 -12.92 10.26
C ILE A 11 -9.31 -11.53 10.37
N LEU A 12 -10.55 -11.43 10.85
CA LEU A 12 -11.25 -10.15 10.97
C LEU A 12 -10.62 -9.21 12.00
N GLN A 13 -10.05 -9.73 13.08
CA GLN A 13 -9.32 -8.92 14.07
C GLN A 13 -8.09 -8.21 13.50
N ILE A 14 -7.50 -8.75 12.42
CA ILE A 14 -6.39 -8.12 11.71
C ILE A 14 -6.91 -7.31 10.52
N ALA A 15 -7.82 -7.89 9.72
CA ALA A 15 -8.30 -7.27 8.49
C ALA A 15 -9.07 -5.97 8.73
N ILE A 16 -10.01 -5.94 9.68
CA ILE A 16 -10.86 -4.76 9.91
C ILE A 16 -10.05 -3.53 10.33
N PRO A 17 -9.17 -3.59 11.35
CA PRO A 17 -8.34 -2.44 11.69
C PRO A 17 -7.41 -2.02 10.56
N SER A 18 -6.90 -2.98 9.77
CA SER A 18 -6.06 -2.69 8.61
C SER A 18 -6.84 -1.97 7.50
N ILE A 19 -8.09 -2.35 7.24
CA ILE A 19 -8.97 -1.64 6.30
C ILE A 19 -9.21 -0.20 6.75
N VAL A 20 -9.53 -0.01 8.04
CA VAL A 20 -9.71 1.33 8.61
C VAL A 20 -8.45 2.17 8.43
N SER A 21 -7.28 1.60 8.70
CA SER A 21 -5.99 2.25 8.49
C SER A 21 -5.78 2.65 7.03
N ASN A 22 -6.04 1.74 6.08
CA ASN A 22 -5.86 1.98 4.66
C ASN A 22 -6.79 3.08 4.11
N ILE A 23 -8.05 3.13 4.57
CA ILE A 23 -9.01 4.16 4.16
C ILE A 23 -8.65 5.52 4.79
N THR A 24 -8.05 5.52 5.95
CA THR A 24 -7.70 6.74 6.69
C THR A 24 -6.57 7.52 6.00
N VAL A 25 -5.63 6.84 5.36
CA VAL A 25 -4.48 7.50 4.68
C VAL A 25 -4.91 8.46 3.56
N PRO A 26 -5.79 8.10 2.62
CA PRO A 26 -6.25 9.04 1.58
C PRO A 26 -7.02 10.24 2.13
N LEU A 27 -7.63 10.12 3.30
CA LEU A 27 -8.34 11.23 3.94
C LEU A 27 -7.42 12.39 4.31
N LEU A 28 -6.15 12.13 4.66
CA LEU A 28 -5.15 13.18 4.90
C LEU A 28 -5.01 14.10 3.68
N GLY A 29 -4.81 13.51 2.50
CA GLY A 29 -4.67 14.29 1.27
C GLY A 29 -5.92 15.07 0.90
N LEU A 30 -7.11 14.50 1.12
CA LEU A 30 -8.39 15.19 0.88
C LEU A 30 -8.57 16.37 1.81
N ILE A 31 -8.19 16.25 3.08
CA ILE A 31 -8.27 17.31 4.06
C ILE A 31 -7.32 18.44 3.69
N ASP A 32 -6.09 18.13 3.34
CA ASP A 32 -5.10 19.12 2.92
C ASP A 32 -5.58 19.90 1.69
N VAL A 33 -6.11 19.22 0.68
CA VAL A 33 -6.71 19.86 -0.51
C VAL A 33 -7.91 20.73 -0.13
N THR A 34 -8.76 20.27 0.78
CA THR A 34 -9.92 21.03 1.23
C THR A 34 -9.51 22.32 1.95
N ILE A 35 -8.50 22.25 2.81
CA ILE A 35 -7.99 23.43 3.54
C ILE A 35 -7.43 24.45 2.56
N VAL A 36 -6.57 24.02 1.63
CA VAL A 36 -5.96 24.96 0.66
C VAL A 36 -6.96 25.44 -0.40
N GLY A 37 -8.00 24.67 -0.69
CA GLY A 37 -9.06 25.06 -1.60
C GLY A 37 -9.82 26.32 -1.18
N HIS A 38 -9.78 26.66 0.09
CA HIS A 38 -10.39 27.87 0.65
C HIS A 38 -9.44 29.07 0.76
N LEU A 39 -8.18 28.92 0.28
CA LEU A 39 -7.18 30.00 0.32
C LEU A 39 -7.25 30.99 -0.85
N GLY A 40 -8.21 30.82 -1.75
CA GLY A 40 -8.51 31.81 -2.81
C GLY A 40 -7.62 31.73 -4.06
N SER A 41 -6.78 30.69 -4.22
CA SER A 41 -6.01 30.47 -5.44
C SER A 41 -5.97 28.98 -5.82
N ALA A 42 -6.21 28.69 -7.10
CA ALA A 42 -6.08 27.33 -7.67
C ALA A 42 -4.63 26.81 -7.61
N ALA A 43 -3.66 27.70 -7.57
CA ALA A 43 -2.24 27.34 -7.49
C ALA A 43 -1.89 26.55 -6.22
N TYR A 44 -2.55 26.82 -5.09
CA TYR A 44 -2.38 26.04 -3.86
C TYR A 44 -2.87 24.59 -3.99
N ILE A 45 -4.01 24.40 -4.63
CA ILE A 45 -4.55 23.05 -4.91
C ILE A 45 -3.58 22.29 -5.82
N GLY A 46 -3.12 22.93 -6.89
CA GLY A 46 -2.13 22.35 -7.81
C GLY A 46 -0.82 21.97 -7.09
N ALA A 47 -0.33 22.83 -6.22
CA ALA A 47 0.90 22.60 -5.47
C ALA A 47 0.79 21.40 -4.50
N ILE A 48 -0.32 21.27 -3.77
CA ILE A 48 -0.57 20.10 -2.91
C ILE A 48 -0.72 18.82 -3.73
N ALA A 49 -1.40 18.90 -4.89
CA ALA A 49 -1.55 17.74 -5.77
C ALA A 49 -0.19 17.25 -6.29
N VAL A 50 0.66 18.15 -6.76
CA VAL A 50 2.01 17.82 -7.25
C VAL A 50 2.90 17.33 -6.10
N GLY A 51 2.94 18.04 -4.98
CA GLY A 51 3.73 17.65 -3.81
C GLY A 51 3.29 16.32 -3.22
N GLY A 52 1.98 16.09 -3.10
CA GLY A 52 1.40 14.82 -2.64
C GLY A 52 1.74 13.66 -3.57
N MET A 53 1.67 13.86 -4.89
CA MET A 53 2.06 12.87 -5.87
C MET A 53 3.53 12.47 -5.74
N LEU A 54 4.43 13.43 -5.57
CA LEU A 54 5.86 13.17 -5.37
C LEU A 54 6.11 12.31 -4.13
N PHE A 55 5.53 12.67 -3.00
CA PHE A 55 5.69 11.89 -1.77
C PHE A 55 5.04 10.52 -1.85
N ASN A 56 3.89 10.38 -2.52
CA ASN A 56 3.27 9.08 -2.75
C ASN A 56 4.20 8.15 -3.53
N ILE A 57 4.85 8.63 -4.59
CA ILE A 57 5.81 7.84 -5.37
C ILE A 57 7.02 7.48 -4.52
N ILE A 58 7.63 8.46 -3.83
CA ILE A 58 8.82 8.25 -3.00
C ILE A 58 8.54 7.20 -1.92
N TYR A 59 7.48 7.39 -1.12
CA TYR A 59 7.20 6.51 -0.01
C TYR A 59 6.65 5.15 -0.44
N TRP A 60 5.93 5.07 -1.56
CA TRP A 60 5.47 3.79 -2.09
C TRP A 60 6.62 2.86 -2.43
N ILE A 61 7.68 3.40 -3.02
CA ILE A 61 8.90 2.64 -3.32
C ILE A 61 9.50 2.03 -2.06
N PHE A 62 9.47 2.74 -0.93
CA PHE A 62 9.99 2.27 0.35
C PHE A 62 9.00 1.44 1.19
N GLY A 63 7.81 1.15 0.67
CA GLY A 63 6.81 0.29 1.30
C GLY A 63 7.30 -1.13 1.63
N PHE A 64 8.40 -1.55 1.00
CA PHE A 64 9.06 -2.82 1.33
C PHE A 64 9.50 -2.92 2.80
N LEU A 65 9.84 -1.81 3.46
CA LEU A 65 10.16 -1.80 4.89
C LEU A 65 9.01 -2.34 5.74
N ARG A 66 7.79 -1.92 5.46
CA ARG A 66 6.61 -2.44 6.15
C ARG A 66 6.40 -3.93 5.85
N MET A 67 6.38 -4.29 4.57
CA MET A 67 6.06 -5.64 4.11
C MET A 67 7.11 -6.66 4.57
N GLY A 68 8.40 -6.39 4.33
CA GLY A 68 9.49 -7.28 4.72
C GLY A 68 9.59 -7.45 6.24
N THR A 69 9.42 -6.37 6.99
CA THR A 69 9.43 -6.43 8.45
C THR A 69 8.26 -7.26 8.99
N SER A 70 7.07 -7.09 8.45
CA SER A 70 5.89 -7.84 8.88
C SER A 70 6.04 -9.34 8.61
N GLY A 71 6.46 -9.73 7.41
CA GLY A 71 6.65 -11.14 7.05
C GLY A 71 7.69 -11.85 7.94
N MET A 72 8.86 -11.22 8.13
CA MET A 72 9.92 -11.79 8.97
C MET A 72 9.52 -11.83 10.44
N THR A 73 8.88 -10.77 10.94
CA THR A 73 8.43 -10.69 12.35
C THR A 73 7.35 -11.72 12.64
N SER A 74 6.40 -11.94 11.73
CA SER A 74 5.33 -12.92 11.92
C SER A 74 5.88 -14.34 12.02
N GLN A 75 6.91 -14.69 11.24
CA GLN A 75 7.59 -15.97 11.35
C GLN A 75 8.37 -16.12 12.65
N ALA A 76 9.14 -15.09 13.04
CA ALA A 76 9.87 -15.10 14.32
C ALA A 76 8.90 -15.21 15.50
N TYR A 77 7.78 -14.52 15.44
CA TYR A 77 6.70 -14.63 16.43
C TYR A 77 6.10 -16.05 16.48
N GLY A 78 5.88 -16.67 15.32
CA GLY A 78 5.40 -18.04 15.24
C GLY A 78 6.37 -19.06 15.84
N ARG A 79 7.67 -18.84 15.71
CA ARG A 79 8.74 -19.65 16.36
C ARG A 79 8.94 -19.37 17.85
N HIS A 80 8.23 -18.38 18.40
CA HIS A 80 8.46 -17.83 19.76
C HIS A 80 9.87 -17.26 19.97
N ASP A 81 10.53 -16.83 18.92
CA ASP A 81 11.85 -16.21 18.97
C ASP A 81 11.73 -14.71 19.23
N LEU A 82 11.52 -14.35 20.50
CA LEU A 82 11.35 -12.97 20.91
C LEU A 82 12.63 -12.12 20.75
N ASN A 83 13.80 -12.75 20.72
CA ASN A 83 15.05 -12.05 20.46
C ASN A 83 15.09 -11.59 18.99
N GLU A 84 14.78 -12.48 18.04
CA GLU A 84 14.71 -12.13 16.63
C GLU A 84 13.58 -11.12 16.33
N VAL A 85 12.43 -11.26 16.97
CA VAL A 85 11.34 -10.28 16.90
C VAL A 85 11.82 -8.87 17.23
N THR A 86 12.60 -8.74 18.31
CA THR A 86 13.16 -7.44 18.73
C THR A 86 14.23 -6.93 17.77
N ARG A 87 15.10 -7.82 17.31
CA ARG A 87 16.18 -7.49 16.34
C ARG A 87 15.61 -7.00 15.01
N LEU A 88 14.53 -7.61 14.54
CA LEU A 88 13.86 -7.23 13.29
C LEU A 88 13.31 -5.80 13.35
N LEU A 89 12.71 -5.39 14.46
CA LEU A 89 12.29 -4.00 14.64
C LEU A 89 13.46 -3.04 14.55
N LEU A 90 14.54 -3.32 15.29
CA LEU A 90 15.73 -2.47 15.30
C LEU A 90 16.39 -2.37 13.93
N ARG A 91 16.54 -3.50 13.22
CA ARG A 91 17.08 -3.51 11.85
C ARG A 91 16.21 -2.69 10.89
N SER A 92 14.90 -2.89 10.94
CA SER A 92 13.98 -2.16 10.08
C SER A 92 14.00 -0.67 10.35
N VAL A 93 13.94 -0.25 11.62
CA VAL A 93 14.05 1.17 12.02
C VAL A 93 15.41 1.74 11.62
N GLY A 94 16.50 1.01 11.86
CA GLY A 94 17.85 1.44 11.49
C GLY A 94 18.00 1.65 9.98
N VAL A 95 17.56 0.70 9.18
CA VAL A 95 17.56 0.81 7.71
C VAL A 95 16.63 1.95 7.24
N GLY A 96 15.44 2.06 7.83
CA GLY A 96 14.50 3.14 7.53
C GLY A 96 15.09 4.52 7.81
N LEU A 97 15.74 4.70 8.95
CA LEU A 97 16.43 5.96 9.29
C LEU A 97 17.60 6.24 8.34
N PHE A 98 18.40 5.23 8.01
CA PHE A 98 19.48 5.39 7.03
C PHE A 98 18.96 5.89 5.67
N ILE A 99 17.87 5.28 5.16
CA ILE A 99 17.21 5.72 3.92
C ILE A 99 16.68 7.15 4.08
N ALA A 100 16.03 7.44 5.21
CA ALA A 100 15.47 8.78 5.48
C ALA A 100 16.55 9.86 5.48
N PHE A 101 17.67 9.63 6.13
CA PHE A 101 18.79 10.57 6.11
C PHE A 101 19.42 10.71 4.73
N THR A 102 19.46 9.64 3.95
CA THR A 102 19.87 9.68 2.54
C THR A 102 18.92 10.54 1.72
N LEU A 103 17.60 10.39 1.90
CA LEU A 103 16.61 11.25 1.24
C LEU A 103 16.76 12.72 1.64
N LEU A 104 17.02 13.01 2.90
CA LEU A 104 17.29 14.37 3.38
C LEU A 104 18.56 14.95 2.78
N ALA A 105 19.62 14.16 2.68
CA ALA A 105 20.88 14.60 2.06
C ALA A 105 20.72 14.86 0.55
N LEU A 106 19.87 14.08 -0.12
CA LEU A 106 19.61 14.17 -1.56
C LEU A 106 18.36 15.01 -1.90
N GLN A 107 17.74 15.68 -0.95
CA GLN A 107 16.49 16.41 -1.17
C GLN A 107 16.57 17.42 -2.33
N TYR A 108 17.68 18.11 -2.45
CA TYR A 108 17.86 19.10 -3.50
C TYR A 108 17.93 18.50 -4.91
N PRO A 109 18.78 17.49 -5.19
CA PRO A 109 18.74 16.82 -6.48
C PRO A 109 17.41 16.11 -6.76
N ILE A 110 16.75 15.54 -5.77
CA ILE A 110 15.42 14.91 -5.93
C ILE A 110 14.39 15.95 -6.38
N GLU A 111 14.31 17.10 -5.70
CA GLU A 111 13.42 18.20 -6.07
C GLU A 111 13.69 18.65 -7.53
N ARG A 112 14.95 18.86 -7.89
CA ARG A 112 15.34 19.34 -9.21
C ARG A 112 14.99 18.35 -10.33
N ILE A 113 15.26 17.06 -10.12
CA ILE A 113 14.92 16.00 -11.06
C ILE A 113 13.40 15.89 -11.21
N ALA A 114 12.66 15.90 -10.09
CA ALA A 114 11.21 15.79 -10.11
C ALA A 114 10.56 16.89 -10.95
N PHE A 115 10.96 18.15 -10.77
CA PHE A 115 10.40 19.27 -11.52
C PHE A 115 10.90 19.36 -12.96
N THR A 116 11.96 18.63 -13.33
CA THR A 116 12.35 18.47 -14.74
C THR A 116 11.32 17.61 -15.50
N PHE A 117 10.72 16.64 -14.84
CA PHE A 117 9.72 15.75 -15.45
C PHE A 117 8.28 16.24 -15.30
N ILE A 118 8.00 17.03 -14.26
CA ILE A 118 6.66 17.57 -13.99
C ILE A 118 6.57 18.96 -14.59
N GLN A 119 5.82 19.08 -15.68
CA GLN A 119 5.55 20.37 -16.32
C GLN A 119 4.35 21.03 -15.66
N THR A 120 4.59 22.14 -14.97
CA THR A 120 3.57 22.95 -14.30
C THR A 120 3.84 24.44 -14.56
N THR A 121 2.94 25.29 -14.08
CA THR A 121 3.18 26.74 -14.07
C THR A 121 4.27 27.09 -13.06
N GLU A 122 5.00 28.17 -13.28
CA GLU A 122 6.06 28.64 -12.39
C GLU A 122 5.58 28.84 -10.94
N GLU A 123 4.37 29.37 -10.77
CA GLU A 123 3.76 29.57 -9.46
C GLU A 123 3.50 28.23 -8.73
N VAL A 124 2.93 27.24 -9.43
CA VAL A 124 2.67 25.90 -8.85
C VAL A 124 3.98 25.19 -8.54
N GLU A 125 4.99 25.30 -9.39
CA GLU A 125 6.33 24.74 -9.16
C GLU A 125 6.96 25.32 -7.89
N HIS A 126 6.92 26.64 -7.74
CA HIS A 126 7.46 27.32 -6.55
C HIS A 126 6.76 26.86 -5.26
N LEU A 127 5.43 26.82 -5.27
CA LEU A 127 4.63 26.40 -4.10
C LEU A 127 4.80 24.91 -3.78
N ALA A 128 4.83 24.07 -4.82
CA ALA A 128 5.08 22.63 -4.64
C ALA A 128 6.50 22.34 -4.13
N GLY A 129 7.49 23.11 -4.57
CA GLY A 129 8.86 23.06 -4.06
C GLY A 129 8.95 23.45 -2.59
N LEU A 130 8.21 24.50 -2.18
CA LEU A 130 8.11 24.90 -0.77
C LEU A 130 7.48 23.79 0.09
N TYR A 131 6.37 23.21 -0.38
CA TYR A 131 5.72 22.08 0.27
C TYR A 131 6.67 20.89 0.39
N PHE A 132 7.38 20.55 -0.69
CA PHE A 132 8.34 19.45 -0.71
C PHE A 132 9.48 19.66 0.32
N ARG A 133 10.07 20.86 0.37
CA ARG A 133 11.18 21.17 1.29
C ARG A 133 10.80 21.08 2.75
N ILE A 134 9.54 21.34 3.08
CA ILE A 134 9.03 21.19 4.44
C ILE A 134 8.72 19.71 4.73
N CYS A 135 7.96 19.06 3.86
CA CYS A 135 7.47 17.71 4.11
C CYS A 135 8.56 16.63 4.02
N ILE A 136 9.65 16.87 3.29
CA ILE A 136 10.76 15.90 3.19
C ILE A 136 11.41 15.60 4.56
N TRP A 137 11.36 16.54 5.49
CA TRP A 137 11.82 16.35 6.87
C TRP A 137 10.99 15.34 7.65
N GLY A 138 9.85 14.96 7.11
CA GLY A 138 9.02 13.85 7.62
C GLY A 138 9.53 12.45 7.24
N ALA A 139 10.51 12.33 6.34
CA ALA A 139 11.03 11.03 5.91
C ALA A 139 11.45 10.11 7.07
N PRO A 140 12.18 10.55 8.12
CA PRO A 140 12.47 9.73 9.27
C PRO A 140 11.22 9.22 9.99
N ALA A 141 10.19 10.05 10.10
CA ALA A 141 8.94 9.67 10.73
C ALA A 141 8.17 8.64 9.90
N VAL A 142 8.04 8.86 8.59
CA VAL A 142 7.30 7.96 7.69
C VAL A 142 7.97 6.60 7.58
N LEU A 143 9.28 6.56 7.37
CA LEU A 143 9.99 5.28 7.25
C LEU A 143 10.10 4.56 8.59
N GLY A 144 10.22 5.28 9.70
CA GLY A 144 10.09 4.72 11.03
C GLY A 144 8.71 4.12 11.28
N LEU A 145 7.65 4.81 10.86
CA LEU A 145 6.27 4.32 10.93
C LEU A 145 6.05 3.06 10.09
N TYR A 146 6.65 2.95 8.90
CA TYR A 146 6.61 1.73 8.10
C TYR A 146 7.21 0.55 8.86
N SER A 147 8.33 0.76 9.53
CA SER A 147 8.98 -0.25 10.35
C SER A 147 8.10 -0.70 11.52
N PHE A 148 7.55 0.25 12.27
CA PHE A 148 6.64 -0.06 13.38
C PHE A 148 5.33 -0.71 12.91
N ALA A 149 4.71 -0.20 11.85
CA ALA A 149 3.47 -0.76 11.32
C ALA A 149 3.66 -2.20 10.84
N GLY A 150 4.74 -2.47 10.09
CA GLY A 150 5.08 -3.82 9.68
C GLY A 150 5.33 -4.74 10.87
N TRP A 151 6.07 -4.27 11.86
CA TRP A 151 6.34 -5.03 13.07
C TRP A 151 5.07 -5.33 13.88
N TYR A 152 4.18 -4.37 14.07
CA TYR A 152 2.92 -4.58 14.78
C TYR A 152 2.01 -5.58 14.07
N ILE A 153 1.92 -5.51 12.73
CA ILE A 153 1.17 -6.49 11.93
C ILE A 153 1.78 -7.88 12.11
N GLY A 154 3.10 -8.00 12.03
CA GLY A 154 3.83 -9.24 12.29
C GLY A 154 3.59 -9.81 13.68
N MET A 155 3.43 -8.94 14.69
CA MET A 155 3.04 -9.29 16.06
C MET A 155 1.54 -9.57 16.23
N GLN A 156 0.79 -9.70 15.14
CA GLN A 156 -0.65 -9.96 15.12
C GLN A 156 -1.50 -8.79 15.67
N ASN A 157 -0.97 -7.59 15.71
CA ASN A 157 -1.63 -6.42 16.27
C ASN A 157 -1.78 -5.30 15.24
N SER A 158 -2.83 -5.36 14.45
CA SER A 158 -3.18 -4.31 13.46
C SER A 158 -3.94 -3.12 14.07
N ARG A 159 -4.36 -3.22 15.34
CA ARG A 159 -5.05 -2.11 16.01
C ARG A 159 -4.13 -0.92 16.25
N PHE A 160 -2.86 -1.16 16.56
CA PHE A 160 -1.91 -0.08 16.81
C PHE A 160 -1.63 0.75 15.54
N PRO A 161 -1.34 0.18 14.38
CA PRO A 161 -1.30 0.95 13.14
C PRO A 161 -2.57 1.75 12.87
N MET A 162 -3.74 1.20 13.15
CA MET A 162 -5.02 1.90 13.02
C MET A 162 -5.11 3.12 13.96
N TYR A 163 -4.78 2.97 15.24
CA TYR A 163 -4.80 4.08 16.18
C TYR A 163 -3.80 5.17 15.81
N ILE A 164 -2.62 4.78 15.33
CA ILE A 164 -1.59 5.70 14.85
C ILE A 164 -2.12 6.49 13.65
N ALA A 165 -2.73 5.81 12.66
CA ALA A 165 -3.29 6.47 11.48
C ALA A 165 -4.41 7.46 11.83
N ILE A 166 -5.32 7.09 12.72
CA ILE A 166 -6.38 7.99 13.22
C ILE A 166 -5.77 9.21 13.93
N THR A 167 -4.79 8.98 14.79
CA THR A 167 -4.10 10.07 15.52
C THR A 167 -3.41 11.02 14.55
N GLN A 168 -2.73 10.50 13.52
CA GLN A 168 -2.11 11.32 12.48
C GLN A 168 -3.14 12.22 11.78
N ASN A 169 -4.31 11.69 11.43
CA ASN A 169 -5.38 12.50 10.81
C ASN A 169 -5.88 13.59 11.74
N ILE A 170 -6.15 13.27 13.01
CA ILE A 170 -6.61 14.25 13.99
C ILE A 170 -5.57 15.36 14.19
N VAL A 171 -4.30 15.01 14.34
CA VAL A 171 -3.22 15.99 14.52
C VAL A 171 -3.03 16.83 13.26
N ASN A 172 -3.07 16.22 12.06
CA ASN A 172 -2.99 16.95 10.80
C ASN A 172 -4.09 17.99 10.69
N ILE A 173 -5.35 17.60 10.91
CA ILE A 173 -6.49 18.52 10.86
C ILE A 173 -6.32 19.66 11.87
N ALA A 174 -6.05 19.33 13.12
CA ALA A 174 -5.96 20.32 14.19
C ALA A 174 -4.82 21.32 13.95
N VAL A 175 -3.62 20.84 13.61
CA VAL A 175 -2.46 21.70 13.40
C VAL A 175 -2.58 22.49 12.10
N SER A 176 -3.04 21.88 11.01
CA SER A 176 -3.23 22.59 9.74
C SER A 176 -4.27 23.70 9.86
N LEU A 177 -5.40 23.45 10.51
CA LEU A 177 -6.42 24.49 10.76
C LEU A 177 -5.88 25.60 11.64
N LEU A 178 -5.16 25.28 12.70
CA LEU A 178 -4.55 26.25 13.59
C LEU A 178 -3.55 27.15 12.86
N LEU A 179 -2.66 26.58 12.07
CA LEU A 179 -1.63 27.32 11.36
C LEU A 179 -2.19 28.14 10.19
N VAL A 180 -3.14 27.58 9.44
CA VAL A 180 -3.72 28.26 8.28
C VAL A 180 -4.68 29.37 8.73
N TYR A 181 -5.66 29.06 9.57
CA TYR A 181 -6.69 30.02 9.96
C TYR A 181 -6.36 30.84 11.23
N GLY A 182 -5.57 30.26 12.14
CA GLY A 182 -5.15 30.92 13.36
C GLY A 182 -3.96 31.86 13.17
N LEU A 183 -2.94 31.43 12.43
CA LEU A 183 -1.70 32.19 12.21
C LEU A 183 -1.59 32.78 10.79
N GLY A 184 -2.58 32.57 9.92
CA GLY A 184 -2.58 33.11 8.57
C GLY A 184 -1.54 32.51 7.63
N MET A 185 -1.00 31.34 7.98
CA MET A 185 -0.09 30.59 7.11
C MET A 185 -0.88 30.01 5.92
N LYS A 186 -0.21 29.83 4.80
CA LYS A 186 -0.81 29.28 3.58
C LYS A 186 -0.40 27.81 3.41
N ILE A 187 0.23 27.50 2.31
CA ILE A 187 0.69 26.12 2.03
C ILE A 187 1.69 25.62 3.07
N GLU A 188 2.48 26.50 3.65
CA GLU A 188 3.42 26.18 4.72
C GLU A 188 2.71 25.65 5.96
N GLY A 189 1.54 26.19 6.29
CA GLY A 189 0.74 25.74 7.42
C GLY A 189 0.26 24.30 7.24
N VAL A 190 -0.20 23.95 6.04
CA VAL A 190 -0.60 22.58 5.69
C VAL A 190 0.58 21.63 5.69
N ALA A 191 1.71 22.05 5.11
CA ALA A 191 2.94 21.25 5.09
C ALA A 191 3.46 20.95 6.51
N ILE A 192 3.48 21.96 7.39
CA ILE A 192 3.87 21.78 8.80
C ILE A 192 2.85 20.91 9.55
N GLY A 193 1.57 21.04 9.24
CA GLY A 193 0.52 20.18 9.80
C GLY A 193 0.75 18.70 9.47
N THR A 194 1.05 18.43 8.20
CA THR A 194 1.40 17.07 7.75
C THR A 194 2.67 16.55 8.41
N LEU A 195 3.72 17.36 8.46
CA LEU A 195 4.97 17.04 9.14
C LEU A 195 4.77 16.72 10.62
N THR A 196 4.02 17.55 11.31
CA THR A 196 3.69 17.37 12.75
C THR A 196 2.89 16.09 12.97
N ALA A 197 1.93 15.79 12.11
CA ALA A 197 1.15 14.55 12.17
C ALA A 197 2.01 13.30 12.00
N GLN A 198 2.98 13.32 11.08
CA GLN A 198 3.91 12.21 10.86
C GLN A 198 4.76 11.94 12.10
N TYR A 199 5.32 12.95 12.72
CA TYR A 199 6.10 12.79 13.97
C TYR A 199 5.23 12.43 15.17
N ALA A 200 4.03 12.97 15.27
CA ALA A 200 3.07 12.55 16.31
C ALA A 200 2.74 11.05 16.19
N GLY A 201 2.57 10.56 14.96
CA GLY A 201 2.39 9.13 14.68
C GLY A 201 3.59 8.29 15.12
N LEU A 202 4.81 8.73 14.80
CA LEU A 202 6.03 8.02 15.21
C LEU A 202 6.20 7.99 16.73
N VAL A 203 5.96 9.11 17.40
CA VAL A 203 6.00 9.19 18.87
C VAL A 203 4.97 8.25 19.47
N MET A 204 3.75 8.25 18.95
CA MET A 204 2.70 7.31 19.41
C MET A 204 3.11 5.86 19.19
N ALA A 205 3.66 5.51 18.03
CA ALA A 205 4.15 4.16 17.76
C ALA A 205 5.21 3.72 18.78
N TYR A 206 6.16 4.58 19.09
CA TYR A 206 7.18 4.32 20.07
C TYR A 206 6.63 4.18 21.50
N LEU A 207 5.70 5.07 21.89
CA LEU A 207 5.08 5.01 23.21
C LEU A 207 4.21 3.74 23.39
N LEU A 208 3.48 3.31 22.35
CA LEU A 208 2.74 2.06 22.38
C LEU A 208 3.69 0.86 22.54
N TRP A 209 4.83 0.89 21.86
CA TRP A 209 5.85 -0.14 22.01
C TRP A 209 6.42 -0.18 23.45
N LEU A 210 6.76 0.97 24.01
CA LEU A 210 7.26 1.06 25.39
C LEU A 210 6.25 0.56 26.41
N ARG A 211 4.96 0.84 26.21
CA ARG A 211 3.92 0.46 27.16
C ARG A 211 3.56 -1.03 27.09
N TYR A 212 3.40 -1.56 25.90
CA TYR A 212 2.84 -2.90 25.72
C TYR A 212 3.88 -3.98 25.42
N TYR A 213 5.07 -3.59 25.01
CA TYR A 213 6.17 -4.49 24.65
C TYR A 213 7.46 -4.19 25.45
N SER A 214 7.35 -3.55 26.59
CA SER A 214 8.49 -3.15 27.44
C SER A 214 9.40 -4.31 27.84
N THR A 215 8.85 -5.52 27.96
CA THR A 215 9.63 -6.74 28.28
C THR A 215 10.65 -7.07 27.21
N LEU A 216 10.40 -6.70 25.96
CA LEU A 216 11.31 -6.91 24.84
C LEU A 216 12.53 -5.97 24.89
N ARG A 217 12.43 -4.84 25.59
CA ARG A 217 13.55 -3.91 25.79
C ARG A 217 14.76 -4.60 26.45
N LYS A 218 14.52 -5.54 27.34
CA LYS A 218 15.58 -6.31 28.02
C LYS A 218 16.30 -7.29 27.08
N ARG A 219 15.74 -7.53 25.89
CA ARG A 219 16.29 -8.45 24.89
C ARG A 219 17.07 -7.74 23.79
N ILE A 220 17.31 -6.43 23.93
CA ILE A 220 18.10 -5.65 22.98
C ILE A 220 19.57 -5.99 23.16
N GLU A 221 20.11 -6.71 22.19
CA GLU A 221 21.53 -7.05 22.10
C GLU A 221 22.15 -6.29 20.93
N TRP A 222 22.86 -5.22 21.21
CA TRP A 222 23.45 -4.35 20.19
C TRP A 222 24.48 -5.06 19.30
N HIS A 223 25.20 -6.05 19.83
CA HIS A 223 26.19 -6.83 19.07
C HIS A 223 25.58 -7.66 17.94
N SER A 224 24.35 -8.15 18.11
CA SER A 224 23.67 -8.97 17.13
C SER A 224 22.93 -8.16 16.06
N PHE A 225 22.92 -6.83 16.19
CA PHE A 225 22.33 -5.93 15.18
C PHE A 225 23.02 -6.08 13.82
N PHE A 226 24.35 -6.21 13.81
CA PHE A 226 25.19 -6.31 12.62
C PHE A 226 25.51 -7.76 12.19
N ASP A 227 24.71 -8.75 12.62
CA ASP A 227 24.87 -10.10 12.09
C ASP A 227 24.73 -10.09 10.58
N LYS A 228 25.82 -10.41 9.89
CA LYS A 228 25.89 -10.34 8.41
C LYS A 228 24.88 -11.23 7.73
N GLN A 229 24.62 -12.42 8.26
CA GLN A 229 23.71 -13.38 7.66
C GLN A 229 22.24 -12.92 7.81
N ALA A 230 21.88 -12.42 8.99
CA ALA A 230 20.55 -11.88 9.24
C ALA A 230 20.29 -10.59 8.43
N MET A 231 21.30 -9.73 8.31
CA MET A 231 21.23 -8.51 7.49
C MET A 231 21.11 -8.86 6.01
N TYR A 232 21.88 -9.83 5.52
CA TYR A 232 21.78 -10.29 4.13
C TYR A 232 20.35 -10.81 3.81
N ARG A 233 19.78 -11.64 4.69
CA ARG A 233 18.41 -12.14 4.54
C ARG A 233 17.39 -10.99 4.56
N PHE A 234 17.56 -10.01 5.45
CA PHE A 234 16.72 -8.84 5.51
C PHE A 234 16.73 -8.07 4.19
N PHE A 235 17.90 -7.79 3.65
CA PHE A 235 18.02 -7.09 2.37
C PHE A 235 17.52 -7.92 1.19
N GLN A 236 17.73 -9.22 1.18
CA GLN A 236 17.24 -10.10 0.12
C GLN A 236 15.71 -10.07 0.01
N VAL A 237 15.01 -10.20 1.13
CA VAL A 237 13.54 -10.11 1.19
C VAL A 237 13.07 -8.72 0.72
N ASN A 238 13.67 -7.68 1.24
CA ASN A 238 13.27 -6.31 0.92
C ASN A 238 13.59 -5.92 -0.52
N ARG A 239 14.70 -6.39 -1.09
CA ARG A 239 15.07 -6.20 -2.49
C ARG A 239 14.02 -6.78 -3.43
N ASP A 240 13.56 -7.99 -3.18
CA ASP A 240 12.56 -8.64 -4.02
C ASP A 240 11.23 -7.88 -4.00
N ILE A 241 10.82 -7.39 -2.81
CA ILE A 241 9.63 -6.55 -2.65
C ILE A 241 9.81 -5.20 -3.37
N PHE A 242 11.00 -4.61 -3.28
CA PHE A 242 11.34 -3.36 -3.99
C PHE A 242 11.16 -3.50 -5.50
N PHE A 243 11.77 -4.51 -6.12
CA PHE A 243 11.63 -4.73 -7.56
C PHE A 243 10.20 -5.09 -7.97
N ARG A 244 9.48 -5.85 -7.14
CA ARG A 244 8.05 -6.08 -7.33
C ARG A 244 7.27 -4.77 -7.36
N THR A 245 7.58 -3.86 -6.46
CA THR A 245 6.92 -2.54 -6.38
C THR A 245 7.24 -1.68 -7.60
N ILE A 246 8.48 -1.71 -8.09
CA ILE A 246 8.85 -1.03 -9.34
C ILE A 246 8.00 -1.53 -10.52
N CYS A 247 7.81 -2.84 -10.66
CA CYS A 247 6.92 -3.39 -11.70
C CYS A 247 5.48 -2.89 -11.55
N LEU A 248 4.96 -2.86 -10.32
CA LEU A 248 3.62 -2.38 -10.03
C LEU A 248 3.46 -0.89 -10.40
N VAL A 249 4.42 -0.05 -10.02
CA VAL A 249 4.44 1.38 -10.34
C VAL A 249 4.53 1.57 -11.86
N ALA A 250 5.38 0.81 -12.54
CA ALA A 250 5.52 0.88 -13.99
C ALA A 250 4.20 0.59 -14.72
N VAL A 251 3.48 -0.46 -14.31
CA VAL A 251 2.16 -0.78 -14.88
C VAL A 251 1.15 0.33 -14.60
N THR A 252 1.09 0.84 -13.38
CA THR A 252 0.13 1.87 -12.99
C THR A 252 0.38 3.20 -13.71
N VAL A 253 1.63 3.65 -13.76
CA VAL A 253 2.02 4.88 -14.47
C VAL A 253 1.78 4.74 -15.96
N PHE A 254 2.13 3.59 -16.54
CA PHE A 254 1.89 3.33 -17.95
C PHE A 254 0.40 3.30 -18.29
N PHE A 255 -0.43 2.71 -17.44
CA PHE A 255 -1.89 2.69 -17.62
C PHE A 255 -2.45 4.11 -17.73
N THR A 256 -2.05 4.99 -16.83
CA THR A 256 -2.47 6.40 -16.85
C THR A 256 -1.93 7.12 -18.09
N SER A 257 -0.66 6.93 -18.42
CA SER A 257 -0.01 7.56 -19.58
C SER A 257 -0.63 7.11 -20.90
N ALA A 258 -0.91 5.81 -21.06
CA ALA A 258 -1.56 5.25 -22.24
C ALA A 258 -3.01 5.73 -22.37
N GLY A 259 -3.72 5.93 -21.27
CA GLY A 259 -5.04 6.57 -21.26
C GLY A 259 -4.97 8.04 -21.70
N ALA A 260 -4.00 8.79 -21.20
CA ALA A 260 -3.79 10.18 -21.57
C ALA A 260 -3.48 10.36 -23.06
N ALA A 261 -2.70 9.46 -23.64
CA ALA A 261 -2.37 9.46 -25.07
C ALA A 261 -3.60 9.24 -25.98
N GLN A 262 -4.71 8.71 -25.46
CA GLN A 262 -5.95 8.50 -26.20
C GLN A 262 -6.94 9.67 -26.09
N GLY A 263 -6.60 10.70 -25.34
CA GLY A 263 -7.41 11.92 -25.20
C GLY A 263 -7.90 12.17 -23.76
N GLU A 264 -8.38 13.37 -23.54
CA GLU A 264 -8.80 13.83 -22.20
C GLU A 264 -10.01 13.05 -21.66
N VAL A 265 -10.98 12.72 -22.51
CA VAL A 265 -12.18 11.97 -22.11
C VAL A 265 -11.80 10.55 -21.68
N VAL A 266 -10.94 9.87 -22.44
CA VAL A 266 -10.46 8.52 -22.10
C VAL A 266 -9.67 8.54 -20.80
N LEU A 267 -8.79 9.52 -20.61
CA LEU A 267 -8.05 9.68 -19.36
C LEU A 267 -9.00 9.87 -18.16
N ALA A 268 -10.00 10.74 -18.32
CA ALA A 268 -10.98 10.99 -17.26
C ALA A 268 -11.79 9.73 -16.93
N VAL A 269 -12.26 9.00 -17.94
CA VAL A 269 -12.97 7.73 -17.78
C VAL A 269 -12.11 6.72 -17.04
N ASN A 270 -10.89 6.49 -17.49
CA ASN A 270 -9.98 5.53 -16.86
C ASN A 270 -9.67 5.92 -15.41
N THR A 271 -9.48 7.20 -15.15
CA THR A 271 -9.21 7.71 -13.79
C THR A 271 -10.39 7.44 -12.85
N LEU A 272 -11.62 7.72 -13.30
CA LEU A 272 -12.83 7.46 -12.50
C LEU A 272 -13.06 5.97 -12.25
N LEU A 273 -12.91 5.14 -13.29
CA LEU A 273 -13.07 3.69 -13.15
C LEU A 273 -11.99 3.07 -12.24
N MET A 274 -10.78 3.61 -12.27
CA MET A 274 -9.70 3.18 -11.35
C MET A 274 -9.97 3.54 -9.89
N GLN A 275 -10.84 4.51 -9.58
CA GLN A 275 -11.27 4.75 -8.20
C GLN A 275 -12.03 3.55 -7.63
N LEU A 276 -12.83 2.87 -8.45
CA LEU A 276 -13.53 1.65 -8.04
C LEU A 276 -12.55 0.50 -7.75
N PHE A 277 -11.49 0.38 -8.55
CA PHE A 277 -10.39 -0.54 -8.26
C PHE A 277 -9.69 -0.18 -6.93
N THR A 278 -9.40 1.08 -6.71
CA THR A 278 -8.71 1.56 -5.51
C THR A 278 -9.52 1.28 -4.25
N LEU A 279 -10.84 1.51 -4.29
CA LEU A 279 -11.75 1.19 -3.18
C LEU A 279 -11.73 -0.31 -2.86
N PHE A 280 -11.82 -1.16 -3.88
CA PHE A 280 -11.71 -2.60 -3.72
C PHE A 280 -10.34 -3.00 -3.13
N SER A 281 -9.25 -2.40 -3.63
CA SER A 281 -7.90 -2.70 -3.19
C SER A 281 -7.69 -2.40 -1.70
N TYR A 282 -8.19 -1.29 -1.17
CA TYR A 282 -8.06 -0.95 0.25
C TYR A 282 -8.68 -2.01 1.17
N ILE A 283 -9.79 -2.60 0.75
CA ILE A 283 -10.45 -3.66 1.53
C ILE A 283 -9.68 -4.97 1.39
N MET A 284 -9.27 -5.32 0.18
CA MET A 284 -8.49 -6.54 -0.05
C MET A 284 -7.12 -6.51 0.61
N ASP A 285 -6.46 -5.35 0.64
CA ASP A 285 -5.19 -5.18 1.36
C ASP A 285 -5.32 -5.45 2.86
N GLY A 286 -6.47 -5.12 3.47
CA GLY A 286 -6.72 -5.49 4.86
C GLY A 286 -6.73 -7.00 5.09
N PHE A 287 -7.33 -7.75 4.16
CA PHE A 287 -7.30 -9.23 4.20
C PHE A 287 -5.93 -9.78 3.82
N ALA A 288 -5.21 -9.12 2.92
CA ALA A 288 -3.81 -9.47 2.61
C ALA A 288 -2.92 -9.33 3.85
N TYR A 289 -3.09 -8.28 4.67
CA TYR A 289 -2.36 -8.12 5.93
C TYR A 289 -2.70 -9.22 6.94
N ALA A 290 -3.96 -9.67 6.98
CA ALA A 290 -4.31 -10.83 7.78
C ALA A 290 -3.63 -12.11 7.27
N GLY A 291 -3.54 -12.28 5.96
CA GLY A 291 -2.78 -13.36 5.32
C GLY A 291 -1.29 -13.31 5.66
N GLU A 292 -0.69 -12.13 5.55
CA GLU A 292 0.71 -11.86 5.88
C GLU A 292 1.04 -12.24 7.33
N ALA A 293 0.26 -11.75 8.28
CA ALA A 293 0.48 -12.00 9.69
C ALA A 293 0.23 -13.47 10.09
N LEU A 294 -0.90 -14.05 9.66
CA LEU A 294 -1.28 -15.41 10.07
C LEU A 294 -0.50 -16.49 9.32
N ALA A 295 -0.28 -16.34 8.01
CA ALA A 295 0.53 -17.30 7.27
C ALA A 295 1.97 -17.34 7.79
N GLY A 296 2.58 -16.18 8.00
CA GLY A 296 3.92 -16.10 8.58
C GLY A 296 4.00 -16.76 9.95
N ARG A 297 3.03 -16.47 10.82
CA ARG A 297 2.95 -17.10 12.14
C ARG A 297 2.86 -18.62 12.08
N TYR A 298 1.98 -19.16 11.23
CA TYR A 298 1.80 -20.62 11.15
C TYR A 298 2.96 -21.33 10.46
N ILE A 299 3.61 -20.69 9.49
CA ILE A 299 4.85 -21.17 8.89
C ILE A 299 5.97 -21.18 9.93
N GLY A 300 6.13 -20.09 10.69
CA GLY A 300 7.10 -20.02 11.78
C GLY A 300 6.89 -21.10 12.85
N ALA A 301 5.64 -21.36 13.21
CA ALA A 301 5.25 -22.41 14.15
C ALA A 301 5.27 -23.83 13.57
N ASN A 302 5.63 -23.99 12.29
CA ASN A 302 5.57 -25.27 11.55
C ASN A 302 4.19 -25.96 11.62
N ASN A 303 3.11 -25.17 11.67
CA ASN A 303 1.74 -25.64 11.79
C ASN A 303 1.00 -25.61 10.45
N GLN A 304 1.25 -26.60 9.61
CA GLN A 304 0.68 -26.72 8.27
C GLN A 304 -0.87 -26.82 8.27
N LYS A 305 -1.45 -27.50 9.27
CA LYS A 305 -2.92 -27.61 9.37
C LYS A 305 -3.59 -26.27 9.57
N ALA A 306 -3.05 -25.45 10.47
CA ALA A 306 -3.56 -24.11 10.71
C ALA A 306 -3.34 -23.19 9.49
N LEU A 307 -2.19 -23.30 8.81
CA LEU A 307 -1.90 -22.57 7.58
C LEU A 307 -2.95 -22.85 6.51
N HIS A 308 -3.18 -24.13 6.16
CA HIS A 308 -4.16 -24.52 5.14
C HIS A 308 -5.59 -24.03 5.48
N LYS A 309 -5.97 -24.20 6.74
CA LYS A 309 -7.28 -23.73 7.20
C LYS A 309 -7.43 -22.22 7.03
N THR A 310 -6.39 -21.46 7.40
CA THR A 310 -6.40 -19.99 7.30
C THR A 310 -6.43 -19.54 5.85
N VAL A 311 -5.61 -20.13 4.98
CA VAL A 311 -5.61 -19.84 3.55
C VAL A 311 -6.98 -20.09 2.94
N ARG A 312 -7.61 -21.25 3.23
CA ARG A 312 -8.96 -21.56 2.76
C ARG A 312 -9.98 -20.52 3.24
N GLN A 313 -9.91 -20.09 4.50
CA GLN A 313 -10.79 -19.07 5.05
C GLN A 313 -10.58 -17.70 4.41
N LEU A 314 -9.32 -17.29 4.19
CA LEU A 314 -8.99 -16.04 3.50
C LEU A 314 -9.54 -16.02 2.07
N PHE A 315 -9.37 -17.11 1.32
CA PHE A 315 -9.94 -17.21 -0.03
C PHE A 315 -11.46 -17.25 -0.02
N GLY A 316 -12.08 -17.86 0.99
CA GLY A 316 -13.54 -17.78 1.20
C GLY A 316 -14.02 -16.33 1.40
N TRP A 317 -13.35 -15.57 2.25
CA TRP A 317 -13.62 -14.14 2.45
C TRP A 317 -13.37 -13.33 1.18
N GLY A 318 -12.23 -13.56 0.51
CA GLY A 318 -11.87 -12.86 -0.72
C GLY A 318 -12.88 -13.09 -1.85
N LEU A 319 -13.32 -14.33 -2.04
CA LEU A 319 -14.33 -14.65 -3.05
C LEU A 319 -15.69 -14.02 -2.68
N GLY A 320 -16.11 -14.14 -1.42
CA GLY A 320 -17.35 -13.53 -0.95
C GLY A 320 -17.38 -12.01 -1.12
N LEU A 321 -16.30 -11.34 -0.77
CA LEU A 321 -16.15 -9.90 -0.98
C LEU A 321 -16.13 -9.54 -2.47
N SER A 322 -15.41 -10.30 -3.30
CA SER A 322 -15.36 -10.04 -4.74
C SER A 322 -16.72 -10.15 -5.39
N LEU A 323 -17.50 -11.16 -5.06
CA LEU A 323 -18.87 -11.31 -5.51
C LEU A 323 -19.75 -10.15 -5.02
N SER A 324 -19.60 -9.75 -3.75
CA SER A 324 -20.34 -8.61 -3.19
C SER A 324 -19.99 -7.30 -3.91
N PHE A 325 -18.70 -7.03 -4.17
CA PHE A 325 -18.27 -5.84 -4.89
C PHE A 325 -18.72 -5.84 -6.34
N THR A 326 -18.62 -6.97 -7.04
CA THR A 326 -19.14 -7.10 -8.40
C THR A 326 -20.64 -6.81 -8.44
N LEU A 327 -21.41 -7.32 -7.48
CA LEU A 327 -22.84 -7.04 -7.38
C LEU A 327 -23.12 -5.57 -7.07
N LEU A 328 -22.42 -4.97 -6.10
CA LEU A 328 -22.56 -3.56 -5.76
C LEU A 328 -22.21 -2.64 -6.94
N TYR A 329 -21.14 -2.95 -7.67
CA TYR A 329 -20.76 -2.18 -8.85
C TYR A 329 -21.74 -2.36 -10.00
N SER A 330 -22.33 -3.54 -10.19
CA SER A 330 -23.33 -3.77 -11.23
C SER A 330 -24.63 -3.00 -10.99
N ILE A 331 -25.02 -2.84 -9.72
CA ILE A 331 -26.28 -2.15 -9.34
C ILE A 331 -26.07 -0.63 -9.25
N GLY A 332 -24.98 -0.19 -8.65
CA GLY A 332 -24.80 1.20 -8.21
C GLY A 332 -23.59 1.92 -8.81
N GLY A 333 -22.76 1.24 -9.61
CA GLY A 333 -21.48 1.80 -10.06
C GLY A 333 -21.59 3.06 -10.89
N GLN A 334 -22.56 3.15 -11.78
CA GLN A 334 -22.82 4.36 -12.56
C GLN A 334 -23.31 5.52 -11.69
N SER A 335 -24.18 5.24 -10.72
CA SER A 335 -24.63 6.24 -9.75
C SER A 335 -23.46 6.73 -8.88
N PHE A 336 -22.54 5.83 -8.55
CA PHE A 336 -21.32 6.18 -7.82
C PHE A 336 -20.40 7.10 -8.65
N LEU A 337 -20.27 6.86 -9.95
CA LEU A 337 -19.54 7.77 -10.85
C LEU A 337 -20.17 9.15 -10.90
N GLY A 338 -21.50 9.25 -10.87
CA GLY A 338 -22.24 10.50 -10.78
C GLY A 338 -22.01 11.28 -9.47
N LEU A 339 -21.55 10.62 -8.40
CA LEU A 339 -21.10 11.31 -7.18
C LEU A 339 -19.69 11.89 -7.31
N LEU A 340 -18.88 11.35 -8.21
CA LEU A 340 -17.49 11.79 -8.40
C LEU A 340 -17.35 12.90 -9.45
N THR A 341 -18.29 12.99 -10.40
CA THR A 341 -18.25 13.98 -11.46
C THR A 341 -19.67 14.32 -11.97
N ASP A 342 -19.87 15.58 -12.34
CA ASP A 342 -21.09 16.07 -13.02
C ASP A 342 -20.95 16.05 -14.55
N GLU A 343 -19.79 15.67 -15.08
CA GLU A 343 -19.49 15.62 -16.51
C GLU A 343 -20.20 14.45 -17.21
N THR A 344 -21.35 14.74 -17.78
CA THR A 344 -22.20 13.74 -18.45
C THR A 344 -21.50 13.02 -19.60
N THR A 345 -20.62 13.71 -20.33
CA THR A 345 -19.82 13.12 -21.42
C THR A 345 -18.91 11.99 -20.91
N VAL A 346 -18.28 12.19 -19.77
CA VAL A 346 -17.39 11.21 -19.15
C VAL A 346 -18.20 10.03 -18.61
N ILE A 347 -19.34 10.29 -17.97
CA ILE A 347 -20.22 9.23 -17.45
C ILE A 347 -20.72 8.35 -18.59
N HIS A 348 -21.23 8.91 -19.69
CA HIS A 348 -21.66 8.15 -20.85
C HIS A 348 -20.52 7.37 -21.51
N ALA A 349 -19.35 7.98 -21.66
CA ALA A 349 -18.19 7.29 -22.22
C ALA A 349 -17.73 6.11 -21.34
N SER A 350 -17.94 6.19 -20.02
CA SER A 350 -17.58 5.13 -19.08
C SER A 350 -18.41 3.85 -19.23
N GLU A 351 -19.62 3.95 -19.77
CA GLU A 351 -20.53 2.81 -19.96
C GLU A 351 -19.90 1.71 -20.82
N SER A 352 -19.15 2.10 -21.85
CA SER A 352 -18.46 1.17 -22.76
C SER A 352 -17.37 0.34 -22.07
N TYR A 353 -16.80 0.84 -21.00
CA TYR A 353 -15.68 0.21 -20.29
C TYR A 353 -16.10 -0.42 -18.95
N PHE A 354 -17.35 -0.27 -18.56
CA PHE A 354 -17.83 -0.66 -17.24
C PHE A 354 -17.76 -2.17 -16.97
N TYR A 355 -17.85 -3.00 -18.00
CA TYR A 355 -17.67 -4.46 -17.85
C TYR A 355 -16.31 -4.85 -17.29
N TRP A 356 -15.25 -4.09 -17.64
CA TRP A 356 -13.91 -4.34 -17.13
C TRP A 356 -13.85 -4.11 -15.63
N VAL A 357 -14.53 -3.07 -15.15
CA VAL A 357 -14.63 -2.77 -13.74
C VAL A 357 -15.36 -3.87 -12.97
N LEU A 358 -16.41 -4.43 -13.53
CA LEU A 358 -17.11 -5.58 -12.93
C LEU A 358 -16.22 -6.82 -12.83
N ALA A 359 -15.25 -6.97 -13.73
CA ALA A 359 -14.29 -8.08 -13.70
C ALA A 359 -13.17 -7.90 -12.67
N ILE A 360 -12.86 -6.65 -12.25
CA ILE A 360 -11.74 -6.34 -11.35
C ILE A 360 -11.79 -7.15 -10.05
N PRO A 361 -12.89 -7.18 -9.27
CA PRO A 361 -12.90 -7.89 -8.01
C PRO A 361 -12.59 -9.38 -8.17
N LEU A 362 -13.18 -10.03 -9.15
CA LEU A 362 -12.97 -11.47 -9.40
C LEU A 362 -11.59 -11.77 -9.98
N ALA A 363 -11.05 -10.89 -10.80
CA ALA A 363 -9.72 -11.05 -11.36
C ALA A 363 -8.60 -10.78 -10.33
N GLY A 364 -8.84 -9.83 -9.41
CA GLY A 364 -7.80 -9.31 -8.54
C GLY A 364 -7.70 -9.95 -7.16
N PHE A 365 -8.80 -10.45 -6.57
CA PHE A 365 -8.78 -10.86 -5.15
C PHE A 365 -7.69 -11.88 -4.80
N SER A 366 -7.46 -12.84 -5.69
CA SER A 366 -6.44 -13.86 -5.47
C SER A 366 -5.03 -13.28 -5.46
N ALA A 367 -4.75 -12.29 -6.31
CA ALA A 367 -3.45 -11.62 -6.33
C ALA A 367 -3.16 -10.89 -5.02
N PHE A 368 -4.13 -10.19 -4.45
CA PHE A 368 -3.98 -9.51 -3.15
C PHE A 368 -3.74 -10.51 -2.02
N LEU A 369 -4.52 -11.57 -1.96
CA LEU A 369 -4.40 -12.56 -0.90
C LEU A 369 -3.09 -13.34 -0.97
N PHE A 370 -2.67 -13.74 -2.18
CA PHE A 370 -1.39 -14.40 -2.36
C PHE A 370 -0.21 -13.48 -2.05
N ASP A 371 -0.28 -12.19 -2.41
CA ASP A 371 0.76 -11.23 -2.03
C ASP A 371 0.97 -11.24 -0.51
N GLY A 372 -0.10 -11.17 0.29
CA GLY A 372 -0.01 -11.25 1.74
C GLY A 372 0.58 -12.58 2.22
N ILE A 373 0.09 -13.71 1.70
CA ILE A 373 0.59 -15.04 2.08
C ILE A 373 2.07 -15.21 1.73
N PHE A 374 2.51 -14.74 0.56
CA PHE A 374 3.90 -14.84 0.12
C PHE A 374 4.84 -13.94 0.94
N ILE A 375 4.38 -12.75 1.34
CA ILE A 375 5.12 -11.89 2.26
C ILE A 375 5.27 -12.57 3.63
N GLY A 376 4.17 -13.11 4.18
CA GLY A 376 4.20 -13.88 5.41
C GLY A 376 5.11 -15.11 5.35
N ALA A 377 5.13 -15.78 4.20
CA ALA A 377 6.03 -16.91 3.94
C ALA A 377 7.48 -16.48 3.67
N THR A 378 7.75 -15.19 3.53
CA THR A 378 9.04 -14.65 3.04
C THR A 378 9.49 -15.24 1.69
N ALA A 379 8.53 -15.70 0.90
CA ALA A 379 8.75 -16.24 -0.45
C ALA A 379 8.72 -15.13 -1.52
N THR A 380 9.37 -14.03 -1.22
CA THR A 380 9.33 -12.78 -1.99
C THR A 380 9.90 -12.90 -3.39
N HIS A 381 10.87 -13.79 -3.60
CA HIS A 381 11.42 -14.09 -4.92
C HIS A 381 10.40 -14.73 -5.88
N LEU A 382 9.49 -15.57 -5.37
CA LEU A 382 8.40 -16.15 -6.18
C LEU A 382 7.35 -15.10 -6.51
N MET A 383 7.03 -14.24 -5.53
CA MET A 383 6.15 -13.11 -5.73
C MET A 383 6.68 -12.15 -6.80
N LEU A 384 7.99 -11.86 -6.79
CA LEU A 384 8.64 -11.05 -7.82
C LEU A 384 8.56 -11.71 -9.20
N LYS A 385 8.83 -13.01 -9.31
CA LYS A 385 8.73 -13.74 -10.58
C LYS A 385 7.31 -13.67 -11.15
N ALA A 386 6.29 -13.89 -10.33
CA ALA A 386 4.90 -13.79 -10.75
C ALA A 386 4.57 -12.35 -11.22
N MET A 387 5.06 -11.34 -10.52
CA MET A 387 4.87 -9.94 -10.89
C MET A 387 5.54 -9.60 -12.22
N ILE A 388 6.75 -10.06 -12.47
CA ILE A 388 7.46 -9.84 -13.75
C ILE A 388 6.68 -10.45 -14.90
N VAL A 389 6.25 -11.71 -14.77
CA VAL A 389 5.45 -12.38 -15.81
C VAL A 389 4.15 -11.63 -16.09
N ALA A 390 3.44 -11.22 -15.05
CA ALA A 390 2.19 -10.46 -15.19
C ALA A 390 2.43 -9.09 -15.85
N SER A 391 3.48 -8.37 -15.46
CA SER A 391 3.83 -7.06 -16.03
C SER A 391 4.24 -7.16 -17.50
N VAL A 392 5.05 -8.13 -17.86
CA VAL A 392 5.43 -8.39 -19.26
C VAL A 392 4.18 -8.73 -20.09
N SER A 393 3.29 -9.56 -19.58
CA SER A 393 2.03 -9.90 -20.25
C SER A 393 1.14 -8.68 -20.43
N PHE A 394 1.09 -7.76 -19.46
CA PHE A 394 0.37 -6.50 -19.60
C PHE A 394 0.84 -5.70 -20.81
N PHE A 395 2.15 -5.50 -20.95
CA PHE A 395 2.71 -4.75 -22.07
C PHE A 395 2.52 -5.47 -23.40
N LEU A 396 2.71 -6.78 -23.46
CA LEU A 396 2.50 -7.57 -24.67
C LEU A 396 1.06 -7.51 -25.16
N ILE A 397 0.09 -7.64 -24.28
CA ILE A 397 -1.34 -7.58 -24.61
C ILE A 397 -1.70 -6.17 -25.09
N TYR A 398 -1.27 -5.14 -24.36
CA TYR A 398 -1.57 -3.77 -24.75
C TYR A 398 -1.02 -3.45 -26.14
N TYR A 399 0.27 -3.68 -26.38
CA TYR A 399 0.90 -3.38 -27.66
C TYR A 399 0.41 -4.27 -28.81
N GLY A 400 0.02 -5.51 -28.51
CA GLY A 400 -0.55 -6.43 -29.51
C GLY A 400 -1.96 -6.02 -29.98
N PHE A 401 -2.76 -5.45 -29.10
CA PHE A 401 -4.19 -5.19 -29.38
C PHE A 401 -4.58 -3.71 -29.44
N ARG A 402 -3.66 -2.78 -29.10
CA ARG A 402 -4.00 -1.34 -29.07
C ARG A 402 -4.53 -0.79 -30.41
N GLY A 403 -4.06 -1.33 -31.53
CA GLY A 403 -4.44 -0.88 -32.86
C GLY A 403 -5.88 -1.26 -33.25
N THR A 404 -6.40 -2.36 -32.71
CA THR A 404 -7.73 -2.88 -33.00
C THR A 404 -8.75 -2.57 -31.92
N MET A 405 -8.34 -2.51 -30.65
CA MET A 405 -9.22 -2.40 -29.50
C MET A 405 -9.11 -1.07 -28.74
N GLY A 406 -8.09 -0.23 -29.04
CA GLY A 406 -7.90 1.06 -28.37
C GLY A 406 -7.83 0.93 -26.85
N ASN A 407 -8.66 1.68 -26.13
CA ASN A 407 -8.70 1.67 -24.66
C ASN A 407 -9.18 0.33 -24.06
N HIS A 408 -9.96 -0.46 -24.80
CA HIS A 408 -10.32 -1.81 -24.36
C HIS A 408 -9.10 -2.72 -24.24
N ALA A 409 -8.07 -2.54 -25.09
CA ALA A 409 -6.81 -3.26 -24.97
C ALA A 409 -6.09 -2.95 -23.66
N LEU A 410 -6.13 -1.69 -23.21
CA LEU A 410 -5.53 -1.27 -21.95
C LEU A 410 -6.21 -1.93 -20.75
N TRP A 411 -7.55 -1.96 -20.73
CA TRP A 411 -8.32 -2.64 -19.70
C TRP A 411 -8.15 -4.16 -19.72
N MET A 412 -8.16 -4.76 -20.91
CA MET A 412 -7.90 -6.19 -21.07
C MET A 412 -6.51 -6.57 -20.54
N ALA A 413 -5.50 -5.76 -20.86
CA ALA A 413 -4.15 -5.95 -20.35
C ALA A 413 -4.10 -5.88 -18.82
N PHE A 414 -4.81 -4.91 -18.21
CA PHE A 414 -4.86 -4.74 -16.76
C PHE A 414 -5.58 -5.90 -16.06
N ILE A 415 -6.72 -6.33 -16.57
CA ILE A 415 -7.45 -7.49 -16.02
C ILE A 415 -6.62 -8.76 -16.12
N THR A 416 -5.96 -9.00 -17.26
CA THR A 416 -5.08 -10.15 -17.45
C THR A 416 -3.87 -10.08 -16.51
N TYR A 417 -3.31 -8.90 -16.29
CA TYR A 417 -2.25 -8.67 -15.32
C TYR A 417 -2.67 -9.08 -13.90
N LEU A 418 -3.88 -8.68 -13.45
CA LEU A 418 -4.40 -9.07 -12.14
C LEU A 418 -4.61 -10.59 -12.04
N LEU A 419 -5.21 -11.20 -13.07
CA LEU A 419 -5.45 -12.65 -13.12
C LEU A 419 -4.14 -13.43 -13.08
N LEU A 420 -3.17 -13.06 -13.92
CA LEU A 420 -1.89 -13.77 -14.00
C LEU A 420 -1.10 -13.68 -12.71
N ARG A 421 -1.12 -12.55 -12.02
CA ARG A 421 -0.51 -12.45 -10.68
C ARG A 421 -1.06 -13.54 -9.75
N GLY A 422 -2.38 -13.61 -9.63
CA GLY A 422 -3.04 -14.59 -8.77
C GLY A 422 -2.78 -16.04 -9.19
N VAL A 423 -2.92 -16.34 -10.48
CA VAL A 423 -2.72 -17.71 -11.03
C VAL A 423 -1.27 -18.15 -10.86
N MET A 424 -0.31 -17.34 -11.24
CA MET A 424 1.12 -17.67 -11.13
C MET A 424 1.53 -17.89 -9.67
N GLN A 425 1.08 -17.01 -8.76
CA GLN A 425 1.34 -17.20 -7.34
C GLN A 425 0.65 -18.47 -6.81
N GLY A 426 -0.56 -18.77 -7.23
CA GLY A 426 -1.26 -20.00 -6.86
C GLY A 426 -0.51 -21.27 -7.31
N VAL A 427 0.02 -21.27 -8.53
CA VAL A 427 0.82 -22.39 -9.05
C VAL A 427 2.15 -22.50 -8.30
N MET A 428 2.87 -21.41 -8.14
CA MET A 428 4.18 -21.38 -7.46
C MET A 428 4.05 -21.64 -5.95
N GLY A 429 2.93 -21.27 -5.35
CA GLY A 429 2.66 -21.40 -3.92
C GLY A 429 2.35 -22.80 -3.44
N ARG A 430 2.12 -23.76 -4.35
CA ARG A 430 1.78 -25.14 -3.98
C ARG A 430 2.80 -25.77 -3.03
N ASN A 431 4.08 -25.54 -3.26
CA ASN A 431 5.15 -26.05 -2.41
C ASN A 431 5.20 -25.37 -1.04
N ILE A 432 4.89 -24.06 -0.98
CA ILE A 432 4.85 -23.28 0.26
C ILE A 432 3.68 -23.72 1.13
N LEU A 433 2.53 -23.98 0.48
CA LEU A 433 1.32 -24.43 1.13
C LEU A 433 1.33 -25.92 1.49
N GLY A 434 2.44 -26.64 1.22
CA GLY A 434 2.58 -28.05 1.60
C GLY A 434 1.71 -29.01 0.78
N TYR A 435 1.19 -28.58 -0.37
CA TYR A 435 0.62 -29.48 -1.37
C TYR A 435 1.76 -30.25 -2.07
N LYS A 436 2.47 -31.10 -1.33
CA LYS A 436 3.29 -32.14 -1.97
C LYS A 436 2.31 -32.96 -2.79
N THR A 437 2.45 -32.91 -4.11
CA THR A 437 1.91 -33.97 -4.94
C THR A 437 2.45 -35.26 -4.36
N SER A 438 1.57 -36.08 -3.78
CA SER A 438 1.88 -37.46 -3.51
C SER A 438 2.31 -38.06 -4.85
N LYS A 439 3.61 -38.14 -5.10
CA LYS A 439 4.12 -39.10 -6.05
C LYS A 439 3.74 -40.43 -5.44
N LYS A 440 2.75 -41.08 -6.03
CA LYS A 440 2.55 -42.51 -5.88
C LYS A 440 3.86 -43.13 -6.34
N ASP A 441 4.62 -43.66 -5.39
CA ASP A 441 5.58 -44.70 -5.64
C ASP A 441 4.79 -46.01 -5.80
#